data_80eb6b95738c8fb3e4675c194b88a144
#
_entry.id   80eb6b95738c8fb3e4675c194b88a144
#
_cell.length_a   1.000
_cell.length_b   1.000
_cell.length_c   1.000
_cell.angle_alpha   90.00
_cell.angle_beta   90.00
_cell.angle_gamma   90.00
#
_symmetry.space_group_name_H-M   'P 1'
#
loop_
_entity.id
_entity.type
_entity.pdbx_description
1 polymer ?
#
loop_
_entity_poly.entity_id
_entity_poly.type
_entity_poly.pdbx_seq_one_letter_code
_entity_poly.pdbx_strand_id
1 'polypeptide(L)'
;MLDLGYVRDHLDVIEKMGRDRGIVLDLEPFRAIDTERRALITSAERLKAERNRASEEIARKKKAGEDASELLALMKEVSDRIKRDDERIGVLDEQLKNFLLTIPNIPHASVPVGKSAADNVEVRRWGAPPAFDFKARPHWEIGEGAGILDFDAAVKIAGARFAVYKGLGARLERALANFFLDMHTREHGYTEILPPFLVNTASLTGVGQLPKFAADMFHVEGTDLWLTPTSEVELTSLHRDETLNGDDLPLKVCAWTACFRSEAGAAGRDTRGLKRQHQFQKVEMFKFTRPEQSYDELEALVRNAEAVLQRLGLHYRVMQLCTADMGFASAKTYDIEVWLPSAGEFMEISSCSNTEAFQARRSGIRFKSPGGKKSEFVHTLNGSGLAVGRTWIALVENYQLADGSVEIPEALRGYMGVGRIPAGANR
;
A
#
# COMPACT_ATOMS: atom_id res chain seq x y z
N MET A 1 -9.40 6.66 -0.30
CA MET A 1 -9.76 8.01 0.20
C MET A 1 -10.94 7.92 1.16
N LEU A 2 -11.11 8.91 2.02
CA LEU A 2 -12.27 9.01 2.89
C LEU A 2 -13.54 9.32 2.08
N ASP A 3 -14.70 9.01 2.68
CA ASP A 3 -16.00 9.35 2.10
C ASP A 3 -16.27 10.87 2.22
N LEU A 4 -16.76 11.49 1.13
CA LEU A 4 -17.01 12.95 1.08
C LEU A 4 -18.05 13.39 2.13
N GLY A 5 -19.14 12.61 2.27
CA GLY A 5 -20.20 12.90 3.26
C GLY A 5 -19.65 12.79 4.67
N TYR A 6 -18.89 11.73 4.94
CA TYR A 6 -18.25 11.54 6.25
C TYR A 6 -17.29 12.69 6.59
N VAL A 7 -16.40 13.10 5.68
CA VAL A 7 -15.48 14.22 5.92
C VAL A 7 -16.24 15.52 6.22
N ARG A 8 -17.30 15.81 5.45
CA ARG A 8 -18.16 16.98 5.66
C ARG A 8 -18.76 17.04 7.05
N ASP A 9 -19.29 15.89 7.49
CA ASP A 9 -20.09 15.82 8.73
C ASP A 9 -19.21 15.65 9.98
N HIS A 10 -17.90 15.33 9.82
CA HIS A 10 -16.97 15.01 10.92
C HIS A 10 -15.62 15.71 10.77
N LEU A 11 -15.61 17.01 10.44
CA LEU A 11 -14.37 17.78 10.28
C LEU A 11 -13.50 17.79 11.53
N ASP A 12 -14.10 17.81 12.71
CA ASP A 12 -13.43 17.71 14.01
C ASP A 12 -12.65 16.39 14.17
N VAL A 13 -13.22 15.27 13.70
CA VAL A 13 -12.56 13.96 13.69
C VAL A 13 -11.36 14.00 12.74
N ILE A 14 -11.51 14.63 11.56
CA ILE A 14 -10.42 14.76 10.58
C ILE A 14 -9.27 15.63 11.12
N GLU A 15 -9.60 16.75 11.78
CA GLU A 15 -8.61 17.60 12.46
C GLU A 15 -7.88 16.84 13.59
N LYS A 16 -8.64 16.10 14.41
CA LYS A 16 -8.05 15.26 15.46
C LYS A 16 -7.13 14.20 14.87
N MET A 17 -7.56 13.50 13.83
CA MET A 17 -6.76 12.49 13.12
C MET A 17 -5.45 13.11 12.60
N GLY A 18 -5.50 14.31 12.02
CA GLY A 18 -4.30 15.03 11.60
C GLY A 18 -3.32 15.26 12.75
N ARG A 19 -3.81 15.75 13.89
CA ARG A 19 -2.97 15.94 15.10
C ARG A 19 -2.40 14.62 15.62
N ASP A 20 -3.22 13.56 15.70
CA ASP A 20 -2.78 12.25 16.19
C ASP A 20 -1.72 11.60 15.27
N ARG A 21 -1.76 11.90 13.97
CA ARG A 21 -0.76 11.45 12.98
C ARG A 21 0.43 12.41 12.81
N GLY A 22 0.49 13.47 13.60
CA GLY A 22 1.58 14.46 13.54
C GLY A 22 1.62 15.29 12.25
N ILE A 23 0.48 15.43 11.54
CA ILE A 23 0.37 16.21 10.30
C ILE A 23 -0.57 17.39 10.48
N VAL A 24 -0.25 18.49 9.80
CA VAL A 24 -1.12 19.68 9.74
C VAL A 24 -2.04 19.52 8.53
N LEU A 25 -3.35 19.51 8.76
CA LEU A 25 -4.36 19.48 7.72
C LEU A 25 -5.07 20.84 7.70
N ASP A 26 -4.94 21.60 6.60
CA ASP A 26 -5.76 22.78 6.34
C ASP A 26 -7.08 22.33 5.68
N LEU A 27 -8.18 22.41 6.42
CA LEU A 27 -9.51 22.02 5.96
C LEU A 27 -10.33 23.22 5.42
N GLU A 28 -9.81 24.44 5.46
CA GLU A 28 -10.54 25.63 4.95
C GLU A 28 -10.81 25.55 3.44
N PRO A 29 -9.87 25.09 2.57
CA PRO A 29 -10.16 24.87 1.16
C PRO A 29 -11.32 23.89 0.93
N PHE A 30 -11.37 22.79 1.72
CA PHE A 30 -12.47 21.83 1.64
C PHE A 30 -13.82 22.48 1.98
N ARG A 31 -13.87 23.23 3.08
CA ARG A 31 -15.10 23.94 3.52
C ARG A 31 -15.60 24.91 2.47
N ALA A 32 -14.70 25.71 1.89
CA ALA A 32 -15.04 26.69 0.87
C ALA A 32 -15.61 26.02 -0.38
N ILE A 33 -14.92 25.00 -0.92
CA ILE A 33 -15.31 24.27 -2.11
C ILE A 33 -16.65 23.53 -1.91
N ASP A 34 -16.82 22.81 -0.78
CA ASP A 34 -18.06 22.07 -0.51
C ASP A 34 -19.26 23.02 -0.33
N THR A 35 -19.07 24.17 0.32
CA THR A 35 -20.12 25.17 0.49
C THR A 35 -20.58 25.76 -0.85
N GLU A 36 -19.64 26.18 -1.71
CA GLU A 36 -19.94 26.69 -3.05
C GLU A 36 -20.67 25.63 -3.89
N ARG A 37 -20.14 24.40 -3.90
CA ARG A 37 -20.71 23.29 -4.63
C ARG A 37 -22.17 23.01 -4.24
N ARG A 38 -22.45 22.93 -2.95
CA ARG A 38 -23.81 22.68 -2.44
C ARG A 38 -24.79 23.81 -2.79
N ALA A 39 -24.34 25.07 -2.72
CA ALA A 39 -25.13 26.20 -3.11
C ALA A 39 -25.51 26.14 -4.62
N LEU A 40 -24.53 25.78 -5.47
CA LEU A 40 -24.76 25.63 -6.91
C LEU A 40 -25.68 24.46 -7.23
N ILE A 41 -25.53 23.30 -6.58
CA ILE A 41 -26.45 22.17 -6.74
C ILE A 41 -27.88 22.57 -6.43
N THR A 42 -28.10 23.21 -5.26
CA THR A 42 -29.42 23.69 -4.87
C THR A 42 -30.00 24.70 -5.88
N SER A 43 -29.16 25.62 -6.38
CA SER A 43 -29.54 26.59 -7.43
C SER A 43 -29.93 25.88 -8.72
N ALA A 44 -29.09 24.95 -9.21
CA ALA A 44 -29.33 24.20 -10.45
C ALA A 44 -30.60 23.35 -10.36
N GLU A 45 -30.86 22.67 -9.24
CA GLU A 45 -32.08 21.89 -9.03
C GLU A 45 -33.35 22.78 -9.08
N ARG A 46 -33.31 23.95 -8.41
CA ARG A 46 -34.40 24.94 -8.45
C ARG A 46 -34.66 25.40 -9.89
N LEU A 47 -33.58 25.79 -10.60
CA LEU A 47 -33.72 26.23 -12.01
C LEU A 47 -34.20 25.13 -12.95
N LYS A 48 -33.77 23.89 -12.75
CA LYS A 48 -34.25 22.72 -13.50
C LYS A 48 -35.75 22.48 -13.26
N ALA A 49 -36.22 22.62 -12.00
CA ALA A 49 -37.66 22.52 -11.69
C ALA A 49 -38.47 23.69 -12.28
N GLU A 50 -37.95 24.92 -12.29
CA GLU A 50 -38.57 26.08 -12.92
C GLU A 50 -38.70 25.89 -14.44
N ARG A 51 -37.61 25.48 -15.09
CA ARG A 51 -37.61 25.18 -16.54
C ARG A 51 -38.63 24.12 -16.90
N ASN A 52 -38.78 23.04 -16.12
CA ASN A 52 -39.77 21.99 -16.40
C ASN A 52 -41.19 22.54 -16.32
N ARG A 53 -41.52 23.31 -15.29
CA ARG A 53 -42.83 23.98 -15.17
C ARG A 53 -43.14 24.94 -16.32
N ALA A 54 -42.17 25.78 -16.68
CA ALA A 54 -42.31 26.70 -17.78
C ALA A 54 -42.42 25.98 -19.13
N SER A 55 -41.78 24.83 -19.30
CA SER A 55 -41.93 24.01 -20.53
C SER A 55 -43.36 23.49 -20.70
N GLU A 56 -44.01 23.08 -19.61
CA GLU A 56 -45.45 22.69 -19.63
C GLU A 56 -46.37 23.89 -19.99
N GLU A 57 -46.05 25.08 -19.44
CA GLU A 57 -46.81 26.28 -19.71
C GLU A 57 -46.64 26.74 -21.18
N ILE A 58 -45.44 26.71 -21.72
CA ILE A 58 -45.13 27.00 -23.12
C ILE A 58 -45.95 26.04 -24.04
N ALA A 59 -45.96 24.73 -23.69
CA ALA A 59 -46.73 23.75 -24.47
C ALA A 59 -48.23 24.06 -24.45
N ARG A 60 -48.79 24.46 -23.29
CA ARG A 60 -50.18 24.88 -23.14
C ARG A 60 -50.51 26.12 -23.97
N LYS A 61 -49.68 27.18 -23.86
CA LYS A 61 -49.85 28.42 -24.63
C LYS A 61 -49.83 28.16 -26.14
N LYS A 62 -48.85 27.42 -26.64
CA LYS A 62 -48.76 27.04 -28.05
C LYS A 62 -49.99 26.29 -28.54
N LYS A 63 -50.54 25.37 -27.72
CA LYS A 63 -51.75 24.63 -28.06
C LYS A 63 -53.01 25.51 -28.11
N ALA A 64 -53.02 26.58 -27.28
CA ALA A 64 -54.09 27.58 -27.25
C ALA A 64 -53.93 28.68 -28.31
N GLY A 65 -52.83 28.71 -29.10
CA GLY A 65 -52.52 29.77 -30.05
C GLY A 65 -52.08 31.08 -29.43
N GLU A 66 -51.67 31.04 -28.13
CA GLU A 66 -51.20 32.21 -27.38
C GLU A 66 -49.68 32.45 -27.60
N ASP A 67 -49.26 33.69 -27.48
CA ASP A 67 -47.82 34.04 -27.55
C ASP A 67 -47.05 33.52 -26.33
N ALA A 68 -45.94 32.87 -26.61
CA ALA A 68 -45.02 32.34 -25.58
C ALA A 68 -43.59 32.87 -25.73
N SER A 69 -43.38 33.91 -26.53
CA SER A 69 -42.04 34.42 -26.88
C SER A 69 -41.22 34.88 -25.66
N GLU A 70 -41.83 35.62 -24.76
CA GLU A 70 -41.17 36.10 -23.51
C GLU A 70 -40.76 34.92 -22.64
N LEU A 71 -41.64 33.93 -22.48
CA LEU A 71 -41.32 32.75 -21.64
C LEU A 71 -40.25 31.88 -22.31
N LEU A 72 -40.21 31.79 -23.63
CA LEU A 72 -39.13 31.13 -24.36
C LEU A 72 -37.77 31.81 -24.17
N ALA A 73 -37.76 33.17 -24.23
CA ALA A 73 -36.52 33.94 -23.99
C ALA A 73 -36.01 33.77 -22.57
N LEU A 74 -36.89 33.84 -21.56
CA LEU A 74 -36.55 33.58 -20.15
C LEU A 74 -35.99 32.18 -19.95
N MET A 75 -36.60 31.17 -20.55
CA MET A 75 -36.15 29.78 -20.42
C MET A 75 -34.83 29.53 -21.14
N LYS A 76 -34.48 30.30 -22.14
CA LYS A 76 -33.11 30.28 -22.71
C LYS A 76 -32.08 30.75 -21.69
N GLU A 77 -32.33 31.90 -21.04
CA GLU A 77 -31.43 32.42 -20.00
C GLU A 77 -31.28 31.43 -18.81
N VAL A 78 -32.40 30.84 -18.37
CA VAL A 78 -32.40 29.80 -17.32
C VAL A 78 -31.58 28.59 -17.76
N SER A 79 -31.69 28.15 -18.99
CA SER A 79 -30.94 27.01 -19.54
C SER A 79 -29.43 27.30 -19.60
N ASP A 80 -29.07 28.53 -20.03
CA ASP A 80 -27.67 28.96 -20.08
C ASP A 80 -27.05 29.07 -18.67
N ARG A 81 -27.87 29.45 -17.67
CA ARG A 81 -27.44 29.47 -16.27
C ARG A 81 -27.25 28.07 -15.71
N ILE A 82 -28.19 27.16 -15.95
CA ILE A 82 -28.05 25.73 -15.54
C ILE A 82 -26.74 25.16 -16.10
N LYS A 83 -26.44 25.41 -17.38
CA LYS A 83 -25.22 24.93 -18.03
C LYS A 83 -23.98 25.44 -17.32
N ARG A 84 -23.90 26.77 -17.03
CA ARG A 84 -22.77 27.33 -16.29
C ARG A 84 -22.63 26.76 -14.86
N ASP A 85 -23.76 26.60 -14.16
CA ASP A 85 -23.77 26.01 -12.81
C ASP A 85 -23.31 24.54 -12.85
N ASP A 86 -23.78 23.73 -13.81
CA ASP A 86 -23.36 22.32 -13.98
C ASP A 86 -21.85 22.22 -14.35
N GLU A 87 -21.32 23.10 -15.23
CA GLU A 87 -19.88 23.17 -15.54
C GLU A 87 -19.05 23.51 -14.30
N ARG A 88 -19.48 24.51 -13.52
CA ARG A 88 -18.78 24.90 -12.28
C ARG A 88 -18.83 23.79 -11.22
N ILE A 89 -19.95 23.09 -11.07
CA ILE A 89 -20.08 21.92 -10.18
C ILE A 89 -19.05 20.85 -10.58
N GLY A 90 -18.88 20.57 -11.86
CA GLY A 90 -17.88 19.61 -12.35
C GLY A 90 -16.45 19.97 -11.93
N VAL A 91 -16.07 21.26 -12.01
CA VAL A 91 -14.77 21.75 -11.56
C VAL A 91 -14.61 21.57 -10.03
N LEU A 92 -15.66 21.90 -9.27
CA LEU A 92 -15.62 21.75 -7.80
C LEU A 92 -15.59 20.28 -7.36
N ASP A 93 -16.24 19.38 -8.09
CA ASP A 93 -16.17 17.94 -7.85
C ASP A 93 -14.75 17.41 -8.02
N GLU A 94 -14.06 17.84 -9.06
CA GLU A 94 -12.65 17.48 -9.29
C GLU A 94 -11.73 18.05 -8.20
N GLN A 95 -11.92 19.30 -7.80
CA GLN A 95 -11.17 19.92 -6.71
C GLN A 95 -11.37 19.20 -5.38
N LEU A 96 -12.60 18.82 -5.03
CA LEU A 96 -12.91 18.02 -3.83
C LEU A 96 -12.27 16.66 -3.90
N LYS A 97 -12.35 15.97 -5.05
CA LYS A 97 -11.69 14.69 -5.26
C LYS A 97 -10.19 14.80 -5.04
N ASN A 98 -9.54 15.80 -5.65
CA ASN A 98 -8.10 16.02 -5.50
C ASN A 98 -7.73 16.33 -4.05
N PHE A 99 -8.53 17.12 -3.34
CA PHE A 99 -8.33 17.40 -1.92
C PHE A 99 -8.45 16.11 -1.08
N LEU A 100 -9.47 15.30 -1.27
CA LEU A 100 -9.66 14.03 -0.56
C LEU A 100 -8.53 13.02 -0.81
N LEU A 101 -7.87 13.08 -1.98
CA LEU A 101 -6.69 12.27 -2.29
C LEU A 101 -5.47 12.62 -1.41
N THR A 102 -5.43 13.80 -0.80
CA THR A 102 -4.33 14.23 0.10
C THR A 102 -4.56 13.91 1.57
N ILE A 103 -5.78 13.55 1.96
CA ILE A 103 -6.11 13.20 3.35
C ILE A 103 -5.76 11.74 3.62
N PRO A 104 -4.97 11.42 4.66
CA PRO A 104 -4.68 10.04 5.04
C PRO A 104 -5.89 9.32 5.62
N ASN A 105 -5.76 7.99 5.76
CA ASN A 105 -6.80 7.20 6.40
C ASN A 105 -6.90 7.48 7.91
N ILE A 106 -8.08 7.26 8.47
CA ILE A 106 -8.36 7.41 9.90
C ILE A 106 -7.82 6.17 10.63
N PRO A 107 -6.99 6.35 11.69
CA PRO A 107 -6.56 5.24 12.52
C PRO A 107 -7.75 4.57 13.21
N HIS A 108 -7.74 3.23 13.26
CA HIS A 108 -8.70 2.46 14.03
C HIS A 108 -8.56 2.76 15.54
N ALA A 109 -9.65 2.69 16.29
CA ALA A 109 -9.69 3.05 17.71
C ALA A 109 -8.72 2.25 18.61
N SER A 110 -8.27 1.06 18.17
CA SER A 110 -7.27 0.23 18.89
C SER A 110 -5.82 0.63 18.63
N VAL A 111 -5.56 1.63 17.77
CA VAL A 111 -4.20 2.09 17.46
C VAL A 111 -3.72 3.04 18.55
N PRO A 112 -2.54 2.81 19.15
CA PRO A 112 -2.00 3.72 20.16
C PRO A 112 -1.67 5.08 19.53
N VAL A 113 -2.04 6.16 20.22
CA VAL A 113 -1.63 7.51 19.83
C VAL A 113 -0.17 7.71 20.22
N GLY A 114 0.66 8.10 19.26
CA GLY A 114 2.09 8.30 19.47
C GLY A 114 2.66 9.38 18.54
N LYS A 115 3.92 9.76 18.76
CA LYS A 115 4.60 10.85 18.04
C LYS A 115 5.71 10.36 17.10
N SER A 116 6.17 9.12 17.28
CA SER A 116 7.28 8.54 16.52
C SER A 116 7.27 7.01 16.65
N ALA A 117 8.15 6.33 15.91
CA ALA A 117 8.37 4.88 16.01
C ALA A 117 8.74 4.40 17.43
N ALA A 118 9.24 5.28 18.30
CA ALA A 118 9.52 4.94 19.70
C ALA A 118 8.25 4.66 20.52
N ASP A 119 7.09 5.11 20.06
CA ASP A 119 5.80 4.90 20.70
C ASP A 119 5.06 3.66 20.16
N ASN A 120 5.68 2.91 19.25
CA ASN A 120 5.16 1.63 18.79
C ASN A 120 5.14 0.60 19.92
N VAL A 121 4.14 -0.28 19.93
CA VAL A 121 3.93 -1.24 21.01
C VAL A 121 4.31 -2.65 20.57
N GLU A 122 5.26 -3.28 21.27
CA GLU A 122 5.55 -4.71 21.07
C GLU A 122 4.37 -5.54 21.56
N VAL A 123 3.76 -6.31 20.66
CA VAL A 123 2.57 -7.14 20.99
C VAL A 123 2.93 -8.60 21.23
N ARG A 124 4.00 -9.09 20.60
CA ARG A 124 4.53 -10.46 20.82
C ARG A 124 5.92 -10.63 20.25
N ARG A 125 6.59 -11.69 20.69
CA ARG A 125 7.95 -12.07 20.27
C ARG A 125 8.03 -13.58 20.13
N TRP A 126 8.89 -14.06 19.24
CA TRP A 126 9.14 -15.49 19.03
C TRP A 126 10.63 -15.80 18.92
N GLY A 127 11.02 -16.98 19.48
CA GLY A 127 12.39 -17.47 19.45
C GLY A 127 13.33 -16.71 20.39
N ALA A 128 14.61 -16.89 20.19
CA ALA A 128 15.70 -16.20 20.91
C ALA A 128 16.83 -15.85 19.94
N PRO A 129 17.61 -14.80 20.21
CA PRO A 129 18.82 -14.48 19.45
C PRO A 129 19.79 -15.66 19.44
N PRO A 130 20.50 -15.93 18.32
CA PRO A 130 21.56 -16.92 18.31
C PRO A 130 22.68 -16.51 19.27
N ALA A 131 23.25 -17.48 19.97
CA ALA A 131 24.44 -17.28 20.81
C ALA A 131 25.68 -17.64 19.99
N PHE A 132 26.57 -16.67 19.79
CA PHE A 132 27.86 -16.86 19.13
C PHE A 132 28.99 -16.78 20.16
N ASP A 133 30.02 -17.60 20.00
CA ASP A 133 31.31 -17.51 20.73
C ASP A 133 32.31 -16.61 19.98
N PHE A 134 31.88 -15.96 18.91
CA PHE A 134 32.65 -15.02 18.09
C PHE A 134 31.84 -13.74 17.84
N LYS A 135 32.51 -12.68 17.37
CA LYS A 135 31.87 -11.44 16.99
C LYS A 135 31.11 -11.63 15.68
N ALA A 136 29.77 -11.48 15.71
CA ALA A 136 28.95 -11.53 14.52
C ALA A 136 29.35 -10.46 13.50
N ARG A 137 29.49 -10.87 12.24
CA ARG A 137 29.80 -9.99 11.10
C ARG A 137 28.54 -9.56 10.40
N PRO A 138 28.49 -8.34 9.86
CA PRO A 138 27.35 -7.89 9.08
C PRO A 138 27.31 -8.60 7.71
N HIS A 139 26.11 -8.72 7.15
CA HIS A 139 25.84 -9.46 5.92
C HIS A 139 26.69 -9.04 4.72
N TRP A 140 27.05 -7.76 4.62
CA TRP A 140 27.92 -7.30 3.51
C TRP A 140 29.36 -7.85 3.62
N GLU A 141 29.92 -7.93 4.83
CA GLU A 141 31.25 -8.52 5.03
C GLU A 141 31.26 -10.03 4.71
N ILE A 142 30.22 -10.73 5.16
CA ILE A 142 30.05 -12.16 4.87
C ILE A 142 29.84 -12.36 3.38
N GLY A 143 28.94 -11.58 2.77
CA GLY A 143 28.57 -11.73 1.35
C GLY A 143 29.70 -11.41 0.39
N GLU A 144 30.46 -10.34 0.63
CA GLU A 144 31.66 -9.99 -0.16
C GLU A 144 32.79 -11.00 0.10
N GLY A 145 33.04 -11.37 1.35
CA GLY A 145 34.05 -12.35 1.74
C GLY A 145 33.81 -13.73 1.12
N ALA A 146 32.58 -14.18 1.06
CA ALA A 146 32.18 -15.44 0.40
C ALA A 146 32.05 -15.31 -1.13
N GLY A 147 32.19 -14.11 -1.70
CA GLY A 147 32.04 -13.85 -3.13
C GLY A 147 30.61 -14.00 -3.67
N ILE A 148 29.60 -13.90 -2.79
CA ILE A 148 28.17 -14.05 -3.12
C ILE A 148 27.44 -12.71 -3.28
N LEU A 149 28.06 -11.59 -2.89
CA LEU A 149 27.64 -10.22 -3.14
C LEU A 149 28.76 -9.43 -3.83
N ASP A 150 28.39 -8.45 -4.65
CA ASP A 150 29.32 -7.58 -5.37
C ASP A 150 28.68 -6.19 -5.55
N PHE A 151 29.00 -5.27 -4.64
CA PHE A 151 28.51 -3.90 -4.70
C PHE A 151 29.27 -3.05 -5.72
N ASP A 152 30.56 -3.31 -5.97
CA ASP A 152 31.34 -2.60 -6.97
C ASP A 152 30.82 -2.85 -8.39
N ALA A 153 30.44 -4.11 -8.70
CA ALA A 153 29.77 -4.43 -9.95
C ALA A 153 28.43 -3.72 -10.07
N ALA A 154 27.64 -3.64 -8.99
CA ALA A 154 26.36 -2.95 -9.01
C ALA A 154 26.52 -1.44 -9.27
N VAL A 155 27.54 -0.81 -8.69
CA VAL A 155 27.85 0.62 -8.94
C VAL A 155 28.16 0.87 -10.41
N LYS A 156 28.89 -0.03 -11.08
CA LYS A 156 29.18 0.06 -12.52
C LYS A 156 27.92 -0.06 -13.40
N ILE A 157 26.95 -0.85 -12.95
CA ILE A 157 25.71 -1.11 -13.71
C ILE A 157 24.69 0.02 -13.51
N ALA A 158 24.47 0.44 -12.26
CA ALA A 158 23.30 1.28 -11.93
C ALA A 158 23.59 2.36 -10.86
N GLY A 159 24.80 2.42 -10.30
CA GLY A 159 25.14 3.37 -9.24
C GLY A 159 24.95 2.80 -7.83
N ALA A 160 24.88 3.71 -6.87
CA ALA A 160 24.72 3.34 -5.45
C ALA A 160 23.33 2.76 -5.14
N ARG A 161 23.20 2.06 -3.99
CA ARG A 161 21.95 1.44 -3.52
C ARG A 161 21.41 0.33 -4.43
N PHE A 162 22.28 -0.31 -5.22
CA PHE A 162 22.01 -1.56 -5.92
C PHE A 162 22.99 -2.63 -5.44
N ALA A 163 22.64 -3.88 -5.65
CA ALA A 163 23.49 -5.03 -5.33
C ALA A 163 23.48 -6.05 -6.46
N VAL A 164 24.61 -6.71 -6.68
CA VAL A 164 24.71 -7.90 -7.55
C VAL A 164 24.90 -9.11 -6.65
N TYR A 165 23.94 -10.03 -6.70
CA TYR A 165 24.05 -11.34 -6.08
C TYR A 165 24.74 -12.31 -7.04
N LYS A 166 25.66 -13.14 -6.54
CA LYS A 166 26.46 -14.07 -7.35
C LYS A 166 26.34 -15.50 -6.85
N GLY A 167 26.38 -16.47 -7.73
CA GLY A 167 26.46 -17.89 -7.37
C GLY A 167 25.40 -18.33 -6.37
N LEU A 168 25.85 -18.81 -5.20
CA LEU A 168 24.94 -19.25 -4.11
C LEU A 168 24.17 -18.09 -3.49
N GLY A 169 24.66 -16.85 -3.53
CA GLY A 169 23.90 -15.68 -3.09
C GLY A 169 22.68 -15.40 -3.94
N ALA A 170 22.83 -15.45 -5.27
CA ALA A 170 21.70 -15.31 -6.20
C ALA A 170 20.73 -16.51 -6.10
N ARG A 171 21.27 -17.71 -5.86
CA ARG A 171 20.43 -18.88 -5.61
C ARG A 171 19.62 -18.75 -4.33
N LEU A 172 20.21 -18.21 -3.26
CA LEU A 172 19.53 -17.97 -1.98
C LEU A 172 18.38 -16.95 -2.15
N GLU A 173 18.59 -15.85 -2.89
CA GLU A 173 17.54 -14.86 -3.18
C GLU A 173 16.32 -15.52 -3.85
N ARG A 174 16.58 -16.31 -4.91
CA ARG A 174 15.52 -17.05 -5.61
C ARG A 174 14.89 -18.14 -4.73
N ALA A 175 15.70 -18.86 -3.94
CA ALA A 175 15.23 -19.90 -3.05
C ALA A 175 14.25 -19.36 -1.99
N LEU A 176 14.55 -18.20 -1.41
CA LEU A 176 13.68 -17.51 -0.46
C LEU A 176 12.36 -17.12 -1.11
N ALA A 177 12.38 -16.49 -2.30
CA ALA A 177 11.16 -16.11 -3.00
C ALA A 177 10.26 -17.30 -3.31
N ASN A 178 10.83 -18.39 -3.84
CA ASN A 178 10.08 -19.62 -4.12
C ASN A 178 9.52 -20.27 -2.85
N PHE A 179 10.31 -20.29 -1.78
CA PHE A 179 9.88 -20.84 -0.49
C PHE A 179 8.69 -20.05 0.09
N PHE A 180 8.72 -18.71 0.00
CA PHE A 180 7.61 -17.86 0.47
C PHE A 180 6.34 -18.10 -0.35
N LEU A 181 6.46 -18.12 -1.68
CA LEU A 181 5.32 -18.40 -2.56
C LEU A 181 4.72 -19.79 -2.28
N ASP A 182 5.56 -20.82 -2.15
CA ASP A 182 5.09 -22.18 -1.86
C ASP A 182 4.34 -22.24 -0.52
N MET A 183 4.83 -21.57 0.52
CA MET A 183 4.12 -21.51 1.80
C MET A 183 2.77 -20.80 1.68
N HIS A 184 2.74 -19.63 1.02
CA HIS A 184 1.50 -18.86 0.93
C HIS A 184 0.47 -19.52 0.04
N THR A 185 0.87 -20.15 -1.05
CA THR A 185 -0.06 -20.82 -1.98
C THR A 185 -0.54 -22.17 -1.46
N ARG A 186 0.36 -22.98 -0.88
CA ARG A 186 0.03 -24.37 -0.48
C ARG A 186 -0.53 -24.47 0.93
N GLU A 187 -0.07 -23.63 1.88
CA GLU A 187 -0.44 -23.74 3.28
C GLU A 187 -1.43 -22.65 3.72
N HIS A 188 -1.33 -21.44 3.16
CA HIS A 188 -2.13 -20.29 3.59
C HIS A 188 -3.31 -19.97 2.68
N GLY A 189 -3.45 -20.68 1.53
CA GLY A 189 -4.58 -20.56 0.63
C GLY A 189 -4.63 -19.29 -0.21
N TYR A 190 -3.46 -18.71 -0.53
CA TYR A 190 -3.35 -17.61 -1.48
C TYR A 190 -3.27 -18.13 -2.92
N THR A 191 -3.84 -17.38 -3.85
CA THR A 191 -3.62 -17.57 -5.29
C THR A 191 -2.42 -16.75 -5.73
N GLU A 192 -1.43 -17.39 -6.37
CA GLU A 192 -0.28 -16.69 -6.92
C GLU A 192 -0.67 -15.91 -8.18
N ILE A 193 -0.21 -14.67 -8.26
CA ILE A 193 -0.37 -13.77 -9.41
C ILE A 193 1.02 -13.35 -9.89
N LEU A 194 1.25 -13.40 -11.20
CA LEU A 194 2.42 -12.79 -11.85
C LEU A 194 1.98 -11.56 -12.62
N PRO A 195 2.03 -10.37 -12.02
CA PRO A 195 1.58 -9.13 -12.65
C PRO A 195 2.70 -8.45 -13.46
N PRO A 196 2.36 -7.46 -14.33
CA PRO A 196 3.37 -6.57 -14.91
C PRO A 196 4.02 -5.71 -13.81
N PHE A 197 5.30 -5.35 -13.96
CA PHE A 197 6.04 -4.50 -13.01
C PHE A 197 6.02 -3.01 -13.40
N LEU A 198 5.40 -2.69 -14.53
CA LEU A 198 5.05 -1.34 -14.96
C LEU A 198 3.57 -1.12 -14.72
N VAL A 199 3.24 -0.08 -13.96
CA VAL A 199 1.87 0.23 -13.56
C VAL A 199 1.49 1.64 -14.01
N ASN A 200 0.21 1.90 -14.27
CA ASN A 200 -0.25 3.21 -14.66
C ASN A 200 -0.56 4.11 -13.44
N THR A 201 -0.66 5.41 -13.69
CA THR A 201 -0.98 6.44 -12.68
C THR A 201 -2.27 6.11 -11.90
N ALA A 202 -3.29 5.56 -12.56
CA ALA A 202 -4.55 5.21 -11.91
C ALA A 202 -4.36 4.11 -10.85
N SER A 203 -3.53 3.10 -11.13
CA SER A 203 -3.20 2.03 -10.16
C SER A 203 -2.48 2.56 -8.92
N LEU A 204 -1.48 3.43 -9.10
CA LEU A 204 -0.78 4.09 -8.00
C LEU A 204 -1.68 5.02 -7.18
N THR A 205 -2.60 5.72 -7.84
CA THR A 205 -3.61 6.56 -7.17
C THR A 205 -4.57 5.70 -6.34
N GLY A 206 -4.94 4.54 -6.87
CA GLY A 206 -5.83 3.58 -6.22
C GLY A 206 -5.35 3.11 -4.85
N VAL A 207 -4.06 2.83 -4.70
CA VAL A 207 -3.47 2.40 -3.42
C VAL A 207 -3.05 3.55 -2.51
N GLY A 208 -3.04 4.80 -3.00
CA GLY A 208 -2.67 5.98 -2.22
C GLY A 208 -1.20 6.38 -2.33
N GLN A 209 -0.45 5.84 -3.29
CA GLN A 209 0.92 6.26 -3.58
C GLN A 209 0.93 7.64 -4.26
N LEU A 210 0.07 7.84 -5.25
CA LEU A 210 -0.12 9.14 -5.88
C LEU A 210 -1.33 9.89 -5.30
N PRO A 211 -1.27 11.22 -5.29
CA PRO A 211 -0.18 12.11 -5.77
C PRO A 211 0.99 12.29 -4.78
N LYS A 212 0.83 11.89 -3.51
CA LYS A 212 1.69 12.29 -2.38
C LYS A 212 3.15 11.86 -2.51
N PHE A 213 3.41 10.63 -2.99
CA PHE A 213 4.74 10.01 -2.99
C PHE A 213 5.38 9.95 -4.38
N ALA A 214 4.99 10.84 -5.29
CA ALA A 214 5.54 10.87 -6.66
C ALA A 214 7.08 10.96 -6.69
N ALA A 215 7.68 11.71 -5.76
CA ALA A 215 9.14 11.86 -5.66
C ALA A 215 9.88 10.57 -5.24
N ASP A 216 9.17 9.64 -4.60
CA ASP A 216 9.75 8.37 -4.14
C ASP A 216 9.66 7.24 -5.18
N MET A 217 9.16 7.52 -6.37
CA MET A 217 8.92 6.55 -7.42
C MET A 217 9.66 6.87 -8.72
N PHE A 218 9.90 5.86 -9.56
CA PHE A 218 10.48 6.02 -10.87
C PHE A 218 9.37 6.09 -11.94
N HIS A 219 9.29 7.20 -12.66
CA HIS A 219 8.38 7.41 -13.79
C HIS A 219 9.09 7.13 -15.11
N VAL A 220 8.40 6.48 -16.05
CA VAL A 220 8.92 6.24 -17.41
C VAL A 220 8.56 7.44 -18.29
N GLU A 221 9.56 8.21 -18.68
CA GLU A 221 9.39 9.44 -19.46
C GLU A 221 8.57 9.20 -20.75
N GLY A 222 7.66 10.10 -21.05
CA GLY A 222 6.82 10.06 -22.26
C GLY A 222 5.67 9.05 -22.20
N THR A 223 5.42 8.43 -21.05
CA THR A 223 4.34 7.44 -20.87
C THR A 223 3.52 7.72 -19.62
N ASP A 224 2.40 6.99 -19.42
CA ASP A 224 1.66 6.94 -18.16
C ASP A 224 2.11 5.78 -17.26
N LEU A 225 3.36 5.31 -17.41
CA LEU A 225 3.86 4.14 -16.71
C LEU A 225 4.91 4.49 -15.66
N TRP A 226 4.89 3.73 -14.57
CA TRP A 226 5.80 3.83 -13.43
C TRP A 226 6.35 2.45 -13.08
N LEU A 227 7.58 2.39 -12.59
CA LEU A 227 8.08 1.16 -11.96
C LEU A 227 7.36 0.96 -10.62
N THR A 228 6.85 -0.25 -10.39
CA THR A 228 6.08 -0.53 -9.17
C THR A 228 6.94 -0.42 -7.90
N PRO A 229 6.48 0.26 -6.85
CA PRO A 229 7.17 0.29 -5.56
C PRO A 229 6.84 -0.92 -4.66
N THR A 230 5.77 -1.64 -4.98
CA THR A 230 5.23 -2.81 -4.26
C THR A 230 4.12 -3.45 -5.10
N SER A 231 4.03 -4.76 -5.09
CA SER A 231 2.94 -5.46 -5.79
C SER A 231 1.55 -5.26 -5.18
N GLU A 232 1.45 -4.60 -4.03
CA GLU A 232 0.17 -4.07 -3.53
C GLU A 232 -0.57 -3.26 -4.59
N VAL A 233 0.17 -2.51 -5.45
CA VAL A 233 -0.40 -1.69 -6.53
C VAL A 233 -1.12 -2.54 -7.56
N GLU A 234 -0.46 -3.57 -8.04
CA GLU A 234 -0.99 -4.49 -9.04
C GLU A 234 -2.13 -5.33 -8.47
N LEU A 235 -1.92 -5.89 -7.26
CA LEU A 235 -2.91 -6.77 -6.63
C LEU A 235 -4.21 -6.03 -6.30
N THR A 236 -4.12 -4.80 -5.80
CA THR A 236 -5.32 -3.94 -5.63
C THR A 236 -6.02 -3.70 -6.97
N SER A 237 -5.25 -3.45 -8.03
CA SER A 237 -5.79 -3.04 -9.33
C SER A 237 -6.43 -4.19 -10.12
N LEU A 238 -6.25 -5.45 -9.70
CA LEU A 238 -6.90 -6.61 -10.34
C LEU A 238 -8.41 -6.45 -10.45
N HIS A 239 -9.03 -5.81 -9.44
CA HIS A 239 -10.49 -5.65 -9.35
C HIS A 239 -10.92 -4.18 -9.39
N ARG A 240 -10.08 -3.29 -9.99
CA ARG A 240 -10.45 -1.87 -10.12
C ARG A 240 -11.72 -1.70 -10.94
N ASP A 241 -12.65 -0.87 -10.40
CA ASP A 241 -13.96 -0.57 -10.97
C ASP A 241 -14.90 -1.78 -11.08
N GLU A 242 -14.67 -2.83 -10.27
CA GLU A 242 -15.48 -4.04 -10.24
C GLU A 242 -16.38 -4.13 -9.00
N THR A 243 -17.46 -4.91 -9.14
CA THR A 243 -18.31 -5.34 -8.03
C THR A 243 -18.18 -6.85 -7.88
N LEU A 244 -17.52 -7.29 -6.82
CA LEU A 244 -17.27 -8.69 -6.51
C LEU A 244 -18.53 -9.38 -5.97
N ASN A 245 -18.58 -10.71 -6.11
CA ASN A 245 -19.56 -11.51 -5.41
C ASN A 245 -19.15 -11.65 -3.93
N GLY A 246 -20.05 -11.27 -3.02
CA GLY A 246 -19.76 -11.32 -1.58
C GLY A 246 -19.48 -12.74 -1.03
N ASP A 247 -19.96 -13.80 -1.70
CA ASP A 247 -19.71 -15.17 -1.26
C ASP A 247 -18.28 -15.65 -1.56
N ASP A 248 -17.56 -14.97 -2.47
CA ASP A 248 -16.18 -15.30 -2.80
C ASP A 248 -15.17 -14.65 -1.83
N LEU A 249 -15.64 -13.75 -0.93
CA LEU A 249 -14.78 -13.09 0.06
C LEU A 249 -14.57 -13.94 1.33
N PRO A 250 -13.34 -14.00 1.88
CA PRO A 250 -12.17 -13.22 1.49
C PRO A 250 -11.44 -13.79 0.26
N LEU A 251 -11.12 -12.94 -0.71
CA LEU A 251 -10.18 -13.28 -1.79
C LEU A 251 -8.76 -13.03 -1.31
N LYS A 252 -7.88 -14.02 -1.49
CA LYS A 252 -6.47 -13.99 -1.06
C LYS A 252 -5.57 -14.19 -2.27
N VAL A 253 -4.72 -13.22 -2.55
CA VAL A 253 -3.75 -13.28 -3.66
C VAL A 253 -2.36 -12.92 -3.17
N CYS A 254 -1.32 -13.47 -3.80
CA CYS A 254 0.05 -13.10 -3.52
C CYS A 254 0.86 -12.96 -4.82
N ALA A 255 1.91 -12.16 -4.77
CA ALA A 255 2.78 -11.94 -5.91
C ALA A 255 4.24 -11.77 -5.47
N TRP A 256 5.17 -12.29 -6.26
CA TRP A 256 6.58 -11.99 -6.18
C TRP A 256 6.96 -10.99 -7.29
N THR A 257 7.43 -9.82 -6.90
CA THR A 257 7.84 -8.78 -7.85
C THR A 257 9.17 -8.13 -7.45
N ALA A 258 9.87 -7.60 -8.45
CA ALA A 258 10.82 -6.53 -8.20
C ALA A 258 10.04 -5.27 -7.78
N CYS A 259 10.57 -4.56 -6.78
CA CYS A 259 10.02 -3.32 -6.26
C CYS A 259 11.07 -2.21 -6.41
N PHE A 260 10.62 -1.01 -6.80
CA PHE A 260 11.50 0.10 -7.13
C PHE A 260 11.14 1.34 -6.31
N ARG A 261 12.13 1.90 -5.59
CA ARG A 261 11.95 3.10 -4.75
C ARG A 261 13.13 4.04 -4.92
N SER A 262 12.89 5.33 -5.18
CA SER A 262 13.95 6.32 -5.29
C SER A 262 14.58 6.68 -3.95
N GLU A 263 13.92 6.30 -2.82
CA GLU A 263 14.42 6.56 -1.46
C GLU A 263 14.79 8.05 -1.23
N ALA A 264 14.03 8.98 -1.83
CA ALA A 264 14.32 10.41 -1.80
C ALA A 264 14.38 10.98 -0.37
N GLY A 265 13.54 10.46 0.54
CA GLY A 265 13.50 10.86 1.95
C GLY A 265 14.54 10.19 2.86
N ALA A 266 15.36 9.26 2.33
CA ALA A 266 16.30 8.44 3.12
C ALA A 266 17.77 8.78 2.87
N ALA A 267 18.09 10.02 2.47
CA ALA A 267 19.45 10.45 2.23
C ALA A 267 20.33 10.27 3.49
N GLY A 268 21.46 9.56 3.34
CA GLY A 268 22.43 9.32 4.43
C GLY A 268 22.09 8.21 5.42
N ARG A 269 20.91 7.58 5.34
CA ARG A 269 20.53 6.46 6.22
C ARG A 269 20.78 5.12 5.55
N ASP A 270 21.28 4.11 6.32
CA ASP A 270 21.50 2.73 5.86
C ASP A 270 22.18 2.65 4.48
N THR A 271 23.26 3.41 4.28
CA THR A 271 23.93 3.55 2.98
C THR A 271 24.75 2.33 2.59
N ARG A 272 24.98 1.39 3.51
CA ARG A 272 25.79 0.18 3.29
C ARG A 272 24.94 -1.08 3.37
N GLY A 273 25.26 -2.05 2.52
CA GLY A 273 24.58 -3.35 2.48
C GLY A 273 23.21 -3.30 1.76
N LEU A 274 22.32 -4.21 2.15
CA LEU A 274 21.07 -4.50 1.47
C LEU A 274 19.81 -3.93 2.16
N LYS A 275 19.96 -3.19 3.27
CA LYS A 275 18.81 -2.70 4.06
C LYS A 275 17.90 -1.75 3.26
N ARG A 276 18.50 -0.85 2.43
CA ARG A 276 17.80 0.14 1.61
C ARG A 276 18.35 0.17 0.20
N GLN A 277 17.57 -0.31 -0.73
CA GLN A 277 17.93 -0.43 -2.14
C GLN A 277 16.90 0.26 -3.03
N HIS A 278 17.35 0.78 -4.19
CA HIS A 278 16.48 1.30 -5.25
C HIS A 278 15.67 0.20 -5.92
N GLN A 279 16.20 -1.03 -5.93
CA GLN A 279 15.55 -2.22 -6.44
C GLN A 279 15.72 -3.36 -5.46
N PHE A 280 14.63 -4.02 -5.09
CA PHE A 280 14.62 -5.20 -4.21
C PHE A 280 13.49 -6.15 -4.60
N GLN A 281 13.51 -7.38 -4.09
CA GLN A 281 12.49 -8.39 -4.33
C GLN A 281 11.57 -8.51 -3.11
N LYS A 282 10.27 -8.67 -3.35
CA LYS A 282 9.29 -8.86 -2.28
C LYS A 282 8.19 -9.82 -2.72
N VAL A 283 7.83 -10.74 -1.84
CA VAL A 283 6.55 -11.45 -1.93
C VAL A 283 5.52 -10.64 -1.15
N GLU A 284 4.45 -10.25 -1.80
CA GLU A 284 3.34 -9.51 -1.19
C GLU A 284 2.13 -10.42 -1.06
N MET A 285 1.48 -10.37 0.09
CA MET A 285 0.17 -10.94 0.35
C MET A 285 -0.88 -9.86 0.32
N PHE A 286 -2.00 -10.11 -0.34
CA PHE A 286 -3.10 -9.15 -0.43
C PHE A 286 -4.45 -9.84 -0.23
N LYS A 287 -5.38 -9.16 0.45
CA LYS A 287 -6.73 -9.69 0.66
C LYS A 287 -7.78 -8.63 0.36
N PHE A 288 -8.87 -9.10 -0.27
CA PHE A 288 -10.14 -8.37 -0.34
C PHE A 288 -11.11 -9.03 0.62
N THR A 289 -11.68 -8.28 1.55
CA THR A 289 -12.53 -8.84 2.62
C THR A 289 -13.83 -8.07 2.77
N ARG A 290 -14.81 -8.69 3.44
CA ARG A 290 -15.94 -7.95 3.97
C ARG A 290 -15.48 -7.09 5.16
N PRO A 291 -16.12 -5.93 5.40
CA PRO A 291 -15.74 -5.03 6.50
C PRO A 291 -15.68 -5.73 7.86
N GLU A 292 -16.70 -6.53 8.18
CA GLU A 292 -16.85 -7.22 9.47
C GLU A 292 -15.77 -8.28 9.75
N GLN A 293 -15.08 -8.78 8.72
CA GLN A 293 -14.04 -9.81 8.83
C GLN A 293 -12.62 -9.24 8.79
N SER A 294 -12.47 -7.98 8.40
CA SER A 294 -11.17 -7.43 7.98
C SER A 294 -10.11 -7.42 9.08
N TYR A 295 -10.48 -7.27 10.35
CA TYR A 295 -9.52 -7.28 11.46
C TYR A 295 -9.07 -8.69 11.84
N ASP A 296 -9.96 -9.68 11.77
CA ASP A 296 -9.59 -11.09 11.94
C ASP A 296 -8.68 -11.54 10.80
N GLU A 297 -8.95 -11.07 9.58
CA GLU A 297 -8.13 -11.33 8.40
C GLU A 297 -6.77 -10.60 8.46
N LEU A 298 -6.66 -9.46 9.15
CA LEU A 298 -5.38 -8.81 9.45
C LEU A 298 -4.54 -9.69 10.38
N GLU A 299 -5.12 -10.18 11.49
CA GLU A 299 -4.42 -11.08 12.40
C GLU A 299 -3.98 -12.38 11.70
N ALA A 300 -4.81 -12.91 10.80
CA ALA A 300 -4.45 -14.08 10.00
C ALA A 300 -3.31 -13.78 9.01
N LEU A 301 -3.29 -12.60 8.40
CA LEU A 301 -2.25 -12.17 7.48
C LEU A 301 -0.91 -12.01 8.19
N VAL A 302 -0.90 -11.41 9.39
CA VAL A 302 0.30 -11.31 10.24
C VAL A 302 0.82 -12.69 10.59
N ARG A 303 -0.06 -13.63 11.03
CA ARG A 303 0.35 -15.01 11.32
C ARG A 303 0.95 -15.74 10.10
N ASN A 304 0.47 -15.47 8.89
CA ASN A 304 1.06 -16.03 7.67
C ASN A 304 2.50 -15.54 7.45
N ALA A 305 2.78 -14.26 7.69
CA ALA A 305 4.14 -13.72 7.61
C ALA A 305 5.05 -14.29 8.73
N GLU A 306 4.54 -14.38 9.97
CA GLU A 306 5.26 -14.96 11.10
C GLU A 306 5.65 -16.44 10.85
N ALA A 307 4.74 -17.21 10.24
CA ALA A 307 4.98 -18.62 9.93
C ALA A 307 6.22 -18.84 9.04
N VAL A 308 6.51 -17.92 8.13
CA VAL A 308 7.72 -17.95 7.30
C VAL A 308 8.97 -17.82 8.16
N LEU A 309 9.01 -16.84 9.07
CA LEU A 309 10.15 -16.64 9.97
C LEU A 309 10.33 -17.81 10.95
N GLN A 310 9.24 -18.34 11.47
CA GLN A 310 9.25 -19.52 12.35
C GLN A 310 9.82 -20.74 11.63
N ARG A 311 9.40 -20.98 10.38
CA ARG A 311 9.90 -22.09 9.56
C ARG A 311 11.39 -21.93 9.23
N LEU A 312 11.88 -20.67 9.15
CA LEU A 312 13.29 -20.37 8.97
C LEU A 312 14.09 -20.34 10.28
N GLY A 313 13.46 -20.47 11.45
CA GLY A 313 14.11 -20.43 12.76
C GLY A 313 14.68 -19.05 13.12
N LEU A 314 14.12 -17.97 12.59
CA LEU A 314 14.60 -16.60 12.81
C LEU A 314 13.88 -15.93 13.98
N HIS A 315 14.64 -15.36 14.93
CA HIS A 315 14.09 -14.59 16.05
C HIS A 315 13.47 -13.28 15.57
N TYR A 316 12.23 -13.00 15.97
CA TYR A 316 11.51 -11.78 15.58
C TYR A 316 10.61 -11.26 16.70
N ARG A 317 10.14 -10.02 16.54
CA ARG A 317 9.06 -9.41 17.31
C ARG A 317 8.01 -8.80 16.40
N VAL A 318 6.79 -8.63 16.91
CA VAL A 318 5.68 -7.97 16.22
C VAL A 318 5.37 -6.67 16.94
N MET A 319 5.37 -5.58 16.22
CA MET A 319 5.11 -4.23 16.71
C MET A 319 3.77 -3.73 16.16
N GLN A 320 2.87 -3.25 17.01
CA GLN A 320 1.73 -2.45 16.57
C GLN A 320 2.19 -1.00 16.41
N LEU A 321 2.04 -0.45 15.22
CA LEU A 321 2.44 0.93 14.95
C LEU A 321 1.49 1.91 15.62
N CYS A 322 2.04 3.02 16.11
CA CYS A 322 1.29 4.16 16.62
C CYS A 322 0.80 5.06 15.47
N THR A 323 -0.08 6.00 15.80
CA THR A 323 -0.72 6.88 14.81
C THR A 323 0.26 7.66 13.93
N ALA A 324 1.40 8.11 14.47
CA ALA A 324 2.39 8.90 13.73
C ALA A 324 3.30 8.07 12.81
N ASP A 325 3.41 6.75 13.05
CA ASP A 325 4.30 5.87 12.29
C ASP A 325 3.59 5.05 11.21
N MET A 326 2.26 5.01 11.23
CA MET A 326 1.47 4.28 10.25
C MET A 326 1.54 4.89 8.84
N GLY A 327 1.55 4.03 7.83
CA GLY A 327 1.44 4.41 6.42
C GLY A 327 0.18 5.22 6.10
N PHE A 328 0.24 6.04 5.03
CA PHE A 328 -0.81 6.97 4.63
C PHE A 328 -2.19 6.33 4.44
N ALA A 329 -2.24 5.15 3.83
CA ALA A 329 -3.50 4.44 3.54
C ALA A 329 -4.00 3.58 4.70
N SER A 330 -3.18 3.33 5.72
CA SER A 330 -3.46 2.34 6.77
C SER A 330 -4.39 2.88 7.85
N ALA A 331 -5.33 2.04 8.28
CA ALA A 331 -6.14 2.23 9.48
C ALA A 331 -5.52 1.51 10.70
N LYS A 332 -4.84 0.38 10.50
CA LYS A 332 -4.05 -0.33 11.51
C LYS A 332 -2.91 -1.08 10.84
N THR A 333 -1.73 -1.06 11.46
CA THR A 333 -0.53 -1.72 10.94
C THR A 333 0.19 -2.48 12.04
N TYR A 334 0.68 -3.67 11.70
CA TYR A 334 1.67 -4.42 12.45
C TYR A 334 2.95 -4.54 11.61
N ASP A 335 4.09 -4.20 12.20
CA ASP A 335 5.39 -4.50 11.64
C ASP A 335 5.98 -5.74 12.31
N ILE A 336 6.58 -6.61 11.52
CA ILE A 336 7.38 -7.73 12.00
C ILE A 336 8.83 -7.34 11.83
N GLU A 337 9.60 -7.42 12.91
CA GLU A 337 11.00 -7.06 12.94
C GLU A 337 11.85 -8.28 13.33
N VAL A 338 12.86 -8.58 12.52
CA VAL A 338 13.78 -9.71 12.70
C VAL A 338 15.06 -9.26 13.37
N TRP A 339 15.63 -10.10 14.24
CA TRP A 339 16.89 -9.82 14.94
C TRP A 339 18.10 -9.87 14.00
N LEU A 340 18.97 -8.87 14.11
CA LEU A 340 20.26 -8.79 13.43
C LEU A 340 21.41 -8.88 14.43
N PRO A 341 22.13 -10.02 14.49
CA PRO A 341 23.19 -10.24 15.48
C PRO A 341 24.36 -9.27 15.37
N SER A 342 24.71 -8.82 14.16
CA SER A 342 25.84 -7.93 13.93
C SER A 342 25.63 -6.53 14.51
N ALA A 343 24.39 -6.06 14.50
CA ALA A 343 23.99 -4.74 14.98
C ALA A 343 23.44 -4.79 16.42
N GLY A 344 22.99 -5.96 16.89
CA GLY A 344 22.32 -6.10 18.19
C GLY A 344 20.96 -5.39 18.22
N GLU A 345 20.26 -5.33 17.09
CA GLU A 345 18.99 -4.63 16.92
C GLU A 345 17.99 -5.43 16.07
N PHE A 346 16.73 -5.02 16.12
CA PHE A 346 15.70 -5.54 15.24
C PHE A 346 15.61 -4.71 13.96
N MET A 347 15.33 -5.37 12.83
CA MET A 347 15.12 -4.76 11.52
C MET A 347 13.73 -5.14 11.01
N GLU A 348 12.94 -4.17 10.59
CA GLU A 348 11.65 -4.41 9.91
C GLU A 348 11.85 -5.32 8.68
N ILE A 349 11.06 -6.38 8.58
CA ILE A 349 11.09 -7.36 7.49
C ILE A 349 9.74 -7.51 6.80
N SER A 350 8.66 -7.17 7.48
CA SER A 350 7.30 -7.17 6.97
C SER A 350 6.49 -6.07 7.63
N SER A 351 5.62 -5.43 6.86
CA SER A 351 4.59 -4.51 7.36
C SER A 351 3.24 -5.00 6.87
N CYS A 352 2.30 -5.24 7.78
CA CYS A 352 0.98 -5.80 7.53
C CYS A 352 -0.10 -4.80 7.91
N SER A 353 -0.90 -4.34 6.93
CA SER A 353 -1.86 -3.26 7.12
C SER A 353 -3.29 -3.65 6.73
N ASN A 354 -4.25 -3.16 7.49
CA ASN A 354 -5.65 -3.03 7.08
C ASN A 354 -5.89 -1.58 6.66
N THR A 355 -6.33 -1.38 5.44
CA THR A 355 -6.65 -0.05 4.90
C THR A 355 -8.14 0.26 4.96
N GLU A 356 -8.93 -0.68 5.48
CA GLU A 356 -10.38 -0.62 5.42
C GLU A 356 -10.90 -0.33 4.00
N ALA A 357 -11.89 0.53 3.83
CA ALA A 357 -12.42 0.91 2.52
C ALA A 357 -11.62 2.01 1.80
N PHE A 358 -10.47 2.44 2.33
CA PHE A 358 -9.73 3.60 1.81
C PHE A 358 -9.24 3.40 0.37
N GLN A 359 -8.58 2.27 0.10
CA GLN A 359 -8.12 1.91 -1.25
C GLN A 359 -9.29 1.49 -2.14
N ALA A 360 -10.24 0.75 -1.60
CA ALA A 360 -11.43 0.33 -2.35
C ALA A 360 -12.24 1.53 -2.87
N ARG A 361 -12.37 2.63 -2.09
CA ARG A 361 -13.00 3.87 -2.59
C ARG A 361 -12.20 4.55 -3.69
N ARG A 362 -10.87 4.50 -3.64
CA ARG A 362 -10.00 5.07 -4.69
C ARG A 362 -10.08 4.28 -5.98
N SER A 363 -10.16 2.95 -5.85
CA SER A 363 -10.11 2.00 -6.96
C SER A 363 -11.50 1.53 -7.44
N GLY A 364 -12.60 2.02 -6.84
CA GLY A 364 -13.93 1.63 -7.24
C GLY A 364 -14.32 0.17 -6.95
N ILE A 365 -13.64 -0.50 -5.98
CA ILE A 365 -13.82 -1.93 -5.70
C ILE A 365 -14.95 -2.14 -4.70
N ARG A 366 -15.99 -2.80 -5.13
CA ARG A 366 -17.18 -3.05 -4.33
C ARG A 366 -17.47 -4.55 -4.24
N PHE A 367 -18.38 -4.92 -3.36
CA PHE A 367 -18.97 -6.25 -3.34
C PHE A 367 -20.48 -6.15 -3.17
N LYS A 368 -21.16 -7.22 -3.53
CA LYS A 368 -22.61 -7.38 -3.34
C LYS A 368 -22.87 -8.76 -2.75
N SER A 369 -23.52 -8.80 -1.58
CA SER A 369 -23.98 -10.05 -1.00
C SER A 369 -25.16 -10.62 -1.79
N PRO A 370 -25.31 -11.94 -1.91
CA PRO A 370 -26.48 -12.56 -2.53
C PRO A 370 -27.78 -12.06 -1.88
N GLY A 371 -28.74 -11.66 -2.72
CA GLY A 371 -30.00 -11.07 -2.24
C GLY A 371 -29.90 -9.64 -1.70
N GLY A 372 -28.70 -9.09 -1.55
CA GLY A 372 -28.46 -7.72 -1.11
C GLY A 372 -28.95 -6.69 -2.14
N LYS A 373 -29.60 -5.61 -1.69
CA LYS A 373 -30.07 -4.53 -2.56
C LYS A 373 -29.00 -3.52 -2.93
N LYS A 374 -27.98 -3.36 -2.08
CA LYS A 374 -26.91 -2.36 -2.24
C LYS A 374 -25.55 -3.04 -2.33
N SER A 375 -24.64 -2.42 -3.08
CA SER A 375 -23.21 -2.77 -3.06
C SER A 375 -22.47 -1.95 -2.03
N GLU A 376 -21.48 -2.57 -1.39
CA GLU A 376 -20.62 -1.96 -0.38
C GLU A 376 -19.16 -1.96 -0.85
N PHE A 377 -18.30 -1.13 -0.28
CA PHE A 377 -16.87 -1.20 -0.55
C PHE A 377 -16.26 -2.37 0.22
N VAL A 378 -15.37 -3.13 -0.44
CA VAL A 378 -14.54 -4.10 0.26
C VAL A 378 -13.56 -3.41 1.19
N HIS A 379 -13.05 -4.11 2.20
CA HIS A 379 -11.82 -3.74 2.88
C HIS A 379 -10.64 -4.42 2.19
N THR A 380 -9.50 -3.72 2.11
CA THR A 380 -8.25 -4.25 1.55
C THR A 380 -7.18 -4.37 2.61
N LEU A 381 -6.44 -5.46 2.56
CA LEU A 381 -5.33 -5.74 3.46
C LEU A 381 -4.11 -6.12 2.63
N ASN A 382 -2.95 -5.62 3.04
CA ASN A 382 -1.68 -5.94 2.42
C ASN A 382 -0.65 -6.34 3.47
N GLY A 383 0.35 -7.11 3.09
CA GLY A 383 1.48 -7.42 3.94
C GLY A 383 2.59 -8.14 3.21
N SER A 384 3.83 -7.82 3.58
CA SER A 384 4.97 -8.53 2.99
C SER A 384 5.03 -9.95 3.52
N GLY A 385 5.10 -10.89 2.62
CA GLY A 385 5.18 -12.30 2.95
C GLY A 385 6.42 -13.06 2.46
N LEU A 386 7.67 -12.52 2.45
CA LEU A 386 8.31 -11.38 3.10
C LEU A 386 9.11 -10.51 2.09
N ALA A 387 9.86 -9.51 2.62
CA ALA A 387 10.92 -8.83 1.87
C ALA A 387 12.11 -9.79 1.68
N VAL A 388 12.37 -10.23 0.43
CA VAL A 388 13.33 -11.29 0.13
C VAL A 388 14.74 -10.88 0.55
N GLY A 389 15.21 -9.70 0.12
CA GLY A 389 16.54 -9.21 0.46
C GLY A 389 16.77 -8.98 1.96
N ARG A 390 15.74 -8.52 2.71
CA ARG A 390 15.85 -8.39 4.18
C ARG A 390 15.87 -9.76 4.88
N THR A 391 15.16 -10.76 4.35
CA THR A 391 15.26 -12.13 4.85
C THR A 391 16.63 -12.74 4.51
N TRP A 392 17.19 -12.45 3.34
CA TRP A 392 18.56 -12.82 2.97
C TRP A 392 19.58 -12.26 3.99
N ILE A 393 19.45 -10.96 4.37
CA ILE A 393 20.27 -10.35 5.43
C ILE A 393 20.16 -11.15 6.72
N ALA A 394 18.92 -11.31 7.20
CA ALA A 394 18.66 -11.98 8.47
C ALA A 394 19.21 -13.40 8.49
N LEU A 395 19.02 -14.15 7.40
CA LEU A 395 19.50 -15.53 7.29
C LEU A 395 21.03 -15.58 7.34
N VAL A 396 21.71 -14.78 6.51
CA VAL A 396 23.18 -14.78 6.45
C VAL A 396 23.79 -14.38 7.80
N GLU A 397 23.18 -13.42 8.50
CA GLU A 397 23.69 -12.98 9.79
C GLU A 397 23.36 -13.95 10.94
N ASN A 398 22.18 -14.58 10.95
CA ASN A 398 21.78 -15.49 12.03
C ASN A 398 22.41 -16.89 11.89
N TYR A 399 22.77 -17.32 10.68
CA TYR A 399 23.31 -18.64 10.38
C TYR A 399 24.81 -18.63 10.02
N GLN A 400 25.51 -17.51 10.30
CA GLN A 400 26.95 -17.41 10.09
C GLN A 400 27.73 -18.29 11.06
N LEU A 401 28.85 -18.82 10.60
CA LEU A 401 29.79 -19.57 11.40
C LEU A 401 31.12 -18.79 11.58
N ALA A 402 31.92 -19.19 12.56
CA ALA A 402 33.18 -18.52 12.89
C ALA A 402 34.14 -18.42 11.68
N ASP A 403 34.15 -19.44 10.81
CA ASP A 403 34.97 -19.48 9.60
C ASP A 403 34.46 -18.58 8.46
N GLY A 404 33.27 -17.97 8.60
CA GLY A 404 32.65 -17.11 7.59
C GLY A 404 31.77 -17.82 6.58
N SER A 405 31.56 -19.11 6.74
CA SER A 405 30.53 -19.85 6.02
C SER A 405 29.14 -19.59 6.63
N VAL A 406 28.10 -19.91 5.87
CA VAL A 406 26.71 -19.74 6.32
C VAL A 406 25.99 -21.07 6.23
N GLU A 407 25.42 -21.53 7.31
CA GLU A 407 24.58 -22.73 7.31
C GLU A 407 23.23 -22.44 6.68
N ILE A 408 22.67 -23.38 5.91
CA ILE A 408 21.37 -23.26 5.29
C ILE A 408 20.32 -23.96 6.15
N PRO A 409 19.29 -23.24 6.63
CA PRO A 409 18.17 -23.85 7.35
C PRO A 409 17.58 -25.02 6.59
N GLU A 410 17.16 -26.06 7.29
CA GLU A 410 16.63 -27.28 6.70
C GLU A 410 15.51 -27.01 5.69
N ALA A 411 14.60 -26.09 6.01
CA ALA A 411 13.49 -25.71 5.16
C ALA A 411 13.92 -25.17 3.76
N LEU A 412 15.14 -24.65 3.63
CA LEU A 412 15.67 -24.13 2.37
C LEU A 412 16.60 -25.07 1.64
N ARG A 413 17.05 -26.19 2.25
CA ARG A 413 18.03 -27.09 1.64
C ARG A 413 17.55 -27.68 0.31
N GLY A 414 16.27 -28.00 0.18
CA GLY A 414 15.66 -28.47 -1.06
C GLY A 414 15.74 -27.45 -2.19
N TYR A 415 15.52 -26.17 -1.91
CA TYR A 415 15.61 -25.06 -2.87
C TYR A 415 17.07 -24.72 -3.20
N MET A 416 17.96 -24.80 -2.21
CA MET A 416 19.37 -24.48 -2.35
C MET A 416 20.20 -25.61 -2.98
N GLY A 417 19.82 -26.86 -2.75
CA GLY A 417 20.59 -28.06 -3.16
C GLY A 417 21.92 -28.21 -2.43
N VAL A 418 22.19 -27.39 -1.40
CA VAL A 418 23.38 -27.43 -0.55
C VAL A 418 22.97 -27.12 0.89
N GLY A 419 23.70 -27.68 1.88
CA GLY A 419 23.47 -27.41 3.31
C GLY A 419 24.27 -26.22 3.86
N ARG A 420 25.21 -25.65 3.07
CA ARG A 420 26.09 -24.58 3.51
C ARG A 420 26.57 -23.73 2.34
N ILE A 421 26.68 -22.43 2.51
CA ILE A 421 27.45 -21.54 1.66
C ILE A 421 28.88 -21.52 2.25
N PRO A 422 29.90 -21.95 1.51
CA PRO A 422 31.29 -21.97 2.00
C PRO A 422 31.79 -20.56 2.23
N ALA A 423 32.70 -20.41 3.18
CA ALA A 423 33.53 -19.22 3.29
C ALA A 423 34.31 -19.03 1.97
N GLY A 424 34.49 -17.80 1.52
CA GLY A 424 35.34 -17.52 0.38
C GLY A 424 36.77 -17.97 0.65
N ALA A 425 37.44 -18.53 -0.35
CA ALA A 425 38.88 -18.67 -0.28
C ALA A 425 39.46 -17.28 -0.06
N ASN A 426 40.28 -17.09 0.97
CA ASN A 426 41.03 -15.84 1.18
C ASN A 426 41.74 -15.49 -0.15
N ARG A 427 41.23 -14.49 -0.87
CA ARG A 427 41.89 -13.90 -2.03
C ARG A 427 42.87 -12.83 -1.58
#